data_406f2a126d3f7529789c5a45e67aa22b
#
_entry.id   406f2a126d3f7529789c5a45e67aa22b
#
_cell.length_a   1.000
_cell.length_b   1.000
_cell.length_c   1.000
_cell.angle_alpha   90.00
_cell.angle_beta   90.00
_cell.angle_gamma   90.00
#
_symmetry.space_group_name_H-M   'P 1'
#
loop_
_entity.id
_entity.type
_entity.pdbx_description
1 polymer ?
#
loop_
_entity_poly.entity_id
_entity_poly.type
_entity_poly.pdbx_seq_one_letter_code
_entity_poly.pdbx_strand_id
1 'polypeptide(L)'
;MVEFFIEVDRGTETLARLADKLTGYAELVNATGWTPLVCFWFPTTGRETEARQVLAHREVPVTTGANGLGDGPGGVVWLQVGSTAPRRHLIDLVPAGRRS
;
A
#
# COMPACT_ATOMS: atom_id res chain seq x y z
N MET A 1 5.46 -18.13 0.42
CA MET A 1 5.90 -17.05 -0.47
C MET A 1 5.23 -15.75 -0.11
N VAL A 2 6.00 -14.68 -0.03
CA VAL A 2 5.47 -13.35 0.23
C VAL A 2 5.03 -12.75 -1.11
N GLU A 3 3.77 -12.30 -1.19
CA GLU A 3 3.23 -11.73 -2.41
C GLU A 3 2.68 -10.34 -2.17
N PHE A 4 3.23 -9.38 -2.87
CA PHE A 4 2.76 -8.00 -2.81
C PHE A 4 3.06 -7.31 -4.13
N PHE A 5 2.29 -6.26 -4.40
CA PHE A 5 2.55 -5.38 -5.53
C PHE A 5 3.02 -4.03 -5.01
N ILE A 6 4.01 -3.46 -5.67
CA ILE A 6 4.49 -2.12 -5.35
C ILE A 6 4.12 -1.17 -6.48
N GLU A 7 3.39 -0.12 -6.13
CA GLU A 7 3.04 0.97 -7.02
C GLU A 7 3.84 2.21 -6.59
N VAL A 8 4.58 2.80 -7.50
CA VAL A 8 5.34 4.01 -7.22
C VAL A 8 4.59 5.21 -7.79
N ASP A 9 4.13 6.09 -6.92
CA ASP A 9 3.46 7.32 -7.32
C ASP A 9 4.49 8.41 -7.57
N ARG A 10 4.35 9.12 -8.70
CA ARG A 10 5.23 10.24 -9.04
C ARG A 10 4.63 11.59 -8.70
N GLY A 11 3.44 11.60 -8.09
CA GLY A 11 2.75 12.84 -7.74
C GLY A 11 2.02 13.48 -8.90
N THR A 12 1.99 12.86 -10.06
CA THR A 12 1.36 13.42 -11.27
C THR A 12 -0.04 12.88 -11.54
N GLU A 13 -0.42 11.80 -10.88
CA GLU A 13 -1.75 11.23 -11.04
C GLU A 13 -2.72 11.87 -10.04
N THR A 14 -4.01 11.92 -10.41
CA THR A 14 -5.04 12.37 -9.48
C THR A 14 -5.28 11.31 -8.41
N LEU A 15 -5.86 11.72 -7.29
CA LEU A 15 -6.25 10.78 -6.23
C LEU A 15 -7.30 9.81 -6.74
N ALA A 16 -8.20 10.26 -7.63
CA ALA A 16 -9.21 9.39 -8.25
C ALA A 16 -8.56 8.26 -9.05
N ARG A 17 -7.46 8.56 -9.76
CA ARG A 17 -6.72 7.53 -10.51
C ARG A 17 -6.09 6.50 -9.60
N LEU A 18 -5.58 6.92 -8.44
CA LEU A 18 -5.03 5.99 -7.45
C LEU A 18 -6.14 5.07 -6.92
N ALA A 19 -7.31 5.63 -6.63
CA ALA A 19 -8.44 4.83 -6.17
C ALA A 19 -8.89 3.83 -7.25
N ASP A 20 -8.87 4.22 -8.51
CA ASP A 20 -9.24 3.33 -9.63
C ASP A 20 -8.29 2.14 -9.74
N LYS A 21 -7.01 2.31 -9.41
CA LYS A 21 -6.07 1.20 -9.39
C LYS A 21 -6.48 0.14 -8.37
N LEU A 22 -6.99 0.55 -7.21
CA LEU A 22 -7.48 -0.39 -6.21
C LEU A 22 -8.68 -1.17 -6.70
N THR A 23 -9.57 -0.54 -7.47
CA THR A 23 -10.71 -1.22 -8.08
C THR A 23 -10.22 -2.37 -8.97
N GLY A 24 -9.16 -2.14 -9.75
CA GLY A 24 -8.56 -3.17 -10.57
C GLY A 24 -8.02 -4.34 -9.75
N TYR A 25 -7.35 -4.05 -8.64
CA TYR A 25 -6.87 -5.10 -7.74
C TYR A 25 -8.02 -5.86 -7.08
N ALA A 26 -9.10 -5.17 -6.71
CA ALA A 26 -10.27 -5.80 -6.13
C ALA A 26 -10.94 -6.76 -7.13
N GLU A 27 -11.00 -6.38 -8.41
CA GLU A 27 -11.50 -7.26 -9.46
C GLU A 27 -10.64 -8.51 -9.59
N LEU A 28 -9.33 -8.37 -9.50
CA LEU A 28 -8.41 -9.49 -9.55
C LEU A 28 -8.63 -10.43 -8.36
N VAL A 29 -8.81 -9.89 -7.16
CA VAL A 29 -9.11 -10.68 -5.95
C VAL A 29 -10.40 -11.48 -6.15
N ASN A 30 -11.44 -10.83 -6.66
CA ASN A 30 -12.73 -11.50 -6.90
C ASN A 30 -12.63 -12.59 -7.96
N ALA A 31 -11.81 -12.38 -8.98
CA ALA A 31 -11.69 -13.35 -10.08
C ALA A 31 -10.82 -14.56 -9.69
N THR A 32 -9.81 -14.36 -8.86
CA THR A 32 -8.80 -15.39 -8.59
C THR A 32 -8.83 -15.95 -7.17
N GLY A 33 -9.47 -15.25 -6.22
CA GLY A 33 -9.42 -15.60 -4.81
C GLY A 33 -8.08 -15.27 -4.14
N TRP A 34 -7.16 -14.66 -4.87
CA TRP A 34 -5.82 -14.33 -4.38
C TRP A 34 -5.78 -12.88 -3.91
N THR A 35 -5.32 -12.67 -2.67
CA THR A 35 -5.33 -11.35 -2.04
C THR A 35 -3.90 -10.89 -1.78
N PRO A 36 -3.31 -10.09 -2.70
CA PRO A 36 -1.98 -9.54 -2.49
C PRO A 36 -2.04 -8.34 -1.55
N LEU A 37 -0.91 -8.03 -0.92
CA LEU A 37 -0.73 -6.76 -0.25
C LEU A 37 -0.32 -5.73 -1.31
N VAL A 38 -1.03 -4.62 -1.42
CA VAL A 38 -0.72 -3.56 -2.37
C VAL A 38 0.00 -2.44 -1.64
N CYS A 39 1.19 -2.08 -2.13
CA CYS A 39 2.07 -1.12 -1.48
C CYS A 39 2.23 0.10 -2.38
N PHE A 40 1.93 1.28 -1.86
CA PHE A 40 2.11 2.53 -2.60
C PHE A 40 3.27 3.32 -2.00
N TRP A 41 4.20 3.71 -2.84
CA TRP A 41 5.33 4.55 -2.46
C TRP A 41 5.12 5.95 -3.03
N PHE A 42 5.18 6.96 -2.18
CA PHE A 42 4.89 8.35 -2.54
C PHE A 42 6.13 9.22 -2.53
N PRO A 43 6.16 10.29 -3.35
CA PRO A 43 7.32 11.19 -3.39
C PRO A 43 7.45 12.06 -2.13
N THR A 44 6.35 12.32 -1.43
CA THR A 44 6.36 13.13 -0.21
C THR A 44 5.37 12.58 0.81
N THR A 45 5.60 12.93 2.07
CA THR A 45 4.69 12.53 3.15
C THR A 45 3.33 13.23 3.02
N GLY A 46 3.30 14.46 2.48
CA GLY A 46 2.04 15.17 2.24
C GLY A 46 1.18 14.46 1.20
N ARG A 47 1.79 14.01 0.11
CA ARG A 47 1.08 13.24 -0.92
C ARG A 47 0.57 11.92 -0.36
N GLU A 48 1.39 11.24 0.45
CA GLU A 48 0.98 10.01 1.12
C GLU A 48 -0.27 10.25 1.99
N THR A 49 -0.26 11.29 2.81
CA THR A 49 -1.38 11.61 3.70
C THR A 49 -2.67 11.82 2.92
N GLU A 50 -2.61 12.58 1.81
CA GLU A 50 -3.77 12.81 0.97
C GLU A 50 -4.26 11.50 0.33
N ALA A 51 -3.34 10.71 -0.20
CA ALA A 51 -3.68 9.46 -0.88
C ALA A 51 -4.31 8.44 0.07
N ARG A 52 -3.85 8.36 1.31
CA ARG A 52 -4.40 7.42 2.29
C ARG A 52 -5.88 7.60 2.52
N GLN A 53 -6.42 8.79 2.29
CA GLN A 53 -7.84 9.06 2.45
C GLN A 53 -8.70 8.37 1.40
N VAL A 54 -8.14 8.08 0.22
CA VAL A 54 -8.87 7.45 -0.88
C VAL A 54 -8.45 6.01 -1.15
N LEU A 55 -7.40 5.52 -0.48
CA LEU A 55 -6.86 4.19 -0.72
C LEU A 55 -7.44 3.12 0.20
N ALA A 56 -8.42 3.44 1.02
CA ALA A 56 -9.06 2.45 1.88
C ALA A 56 -9.95 1.53 1.04
N HIS A 57 -9.75 0.22 1.17
CA HIS A 57 -10.57 -0.76 0.46
C HIS A 57 -10.67 -2.03 1.31
N ARG A 58 -11.89 -2.51 1.52
CA ARG A 58 -12.12 -3.62 2.44
C ARG A 58 -11.67 -4.97 1.91
N GLU A 59 -11.54 -5.12 0.59
CA GLU A 59 -11.14 -6.38 -0.03
C GLU A 59 -9.66 -6.44 -0.39
N VAL A 60 -8.97 -5.29 -0.37
CA VAL A 60 -7.57 -5.18 -0.77
C VAL A 60 -6.79 -4.53 0.37
N PRO A 61 -5.88 -5.27 1.02
CA PRO A 61 -5.02 -4.65 2.03
C PRO A 61 -4.02 -3.72 1.37
N VAL A 62 -3.91 -2.49 1.88
CA VAL A 62 -3.06 -1.44 1.32
C VAL A 62 -2.13 -0.92 2.40
N THR A 63 -0.86 -0.74 2.04
CA THR A 63 0.10 -0.07 2.90
C THR A 63 0.78 1.05 2.12
N THR A 64 1.22 2.09 2.81
CA THR A 64 1.85 3.25 2.17
C THR A 64 3.17 3.58 2.85
N GLY A 65 4.07 4.15 2.06
CA GLY A 65 5.31 4.73 2.52
C GLY A 65 5.66 5.92 1.63
N ALA A 66 6.64 6.70 2.02
CA ALA A 66 7.01 7.91 1.29
C ALA A 66 8.46 8.29 1.51
N ASN A 67 9.02 9.04 0.56
CA ASN A 67 10.31 9.68 0.75
C ASN A 67 10.19 10.69 1.91
N GLY A 68 11.26 10.87 2.65
CA GLY A 68 11.29 11.78 3.78
C GLY A 68 10.99 11.13 5.13
N LEU A 69 10.73 9.84 5.14
CA LEU A 69 10.50 9.09 6.39
C LEU A 69 11.77 8.43 6.95
N GLY A 70 12.94 8.80 6.42
CA GLY A 70 14.21 8.22 6.82
C GLY A 70 14.71 7.23 5.78
N ASP A 71 14.77 5.96 6.13
CA ASP A 71 15.23 4.93 5.20
C ASP A 71 14.26 4.78 4.04
N GLY A 72 14.74 4.27 2.91
CA GLY A 72 13.91 4.01 1.76
C GLY A 72 12.93 2.85 1.99
N PRO A 73 12.37 2.27 0.90
CA PRO A 73 11.34 1.23 1.02
C PRO A 73 11.73 -0.02 1.80
N GLY A 74 13.02 -0.26 2.01
CA GLY A 74 13.50 -1.36 2.83
C GLY A 74 13.48 -1.09 4.33
N GLY A 75 13.18 0.14 4.76
CA GLY A 75 13.20 0.53 6.16
C GLY A 75 11.86 0.40 6.86
N VAL A 76 11.80 0.93 8.08
CA VAL A 76 10.59 0.92 8.92
C VAL A 76 9.73 2.13 8.54
N VAL A 77 9.21 2.11 7.32
CA VAL A 77 8.52 3.27 6.74
C VAL A 77 7.08 2.96 6.31
N TRP A 78 6.65 1.71 6.40
CA TRP A 78 5.36 1.29 5.89
C TRP A 78 4.25 1.37 6.94
N LEU A 79 3.11 1.90 6.55
CA LEU A 79 1.94 2.04 7.42
C LEU A 79 0.70 1.58 6.68
N GLN A 80 0.02 0.56 7.23
CA GLN A 80 -1.20 0.04 6.64
C GLN A 80 -2.30 1.09 6.66
N VAL A 81 -3.07 1.19 5.58
CA VAL A 81 -4.20 2.11 5.51
C VAL A 81 -5.25 1.70 6.53
N GLY A 82 -5.74 2.67 7.28
CA GLY A 82 -6.66 2.44 8.39
C GLY A 82 -5.98 2.24 9.73
N SER A 83 -4.65 2.11 9.77
CA SER A 83 -3.89 1.96 11.01
C SER A 83 -3.29 3.29 11.45
N THR A 84 -3.19 3.49 12.76
CA THR A 84 -2.45 4.59 13.38
C THR A 84 -1.23 4.06 14.15
N ALA A 85 -0.94 2.78 14.02
CA ALA A 85 0.20 2.14 14.66
C ALA A 85 1.53 2.68 14.14
N PRO A 86 2.66 2.45 14.83
CA PRO A 86 3.96 2.81 14.31
C PRO A 86 4.24 2.14 12.96
N ARG A 87 5.04 2.81 12.13
CA ARG A 87 5.45 2.25 10.84
C ARG A 87 6.30 1.02 11.03
N ARG A 88 6.31 0.13 10.03
CA ARG A 88 6.98 -1.16 10.09
C ARG A 88 7.75 -1.46 8.82
N HIS A 89 8.60 -2.48 8.87
CA HIS A 89 9.16 -3.06 7.65
C HIS A 89 8.04 -3.71 6.84
N LEU A 90 8.20 -3.74 5.53
CA LEU A 90 7.18 -4.30 4.64
C LEU A 90 6.88 -5.76 4.96
N ILE A 91 7.91 -6.54 5.24
CA ILE A 91 7.73 -7.96 5.53
C ILE A 91 6.82 -8.21 6.75
N ASP A 92 6.81 -7.29 7.71
CA ASP A 92 6.02 -7.43 8.92
C ASP A 92 4.52 -7.18 8.68
N LEU A 93 4.16 -6.63 7.52
CA LEU A 93 2.78 -6.36 7.15
C LEU A 93 2.16 -7.47 6.30
N VAL A 94 2.95 -8.42 5.85
CA VAL A 94 2.43 -9.55 5.09
C VAL A 94 1.67 -10.48 6.04
N PRO A 95 0.45 -10.91 5.68
CA PRO A 95 -0.32 -11.81 6.55
C PRO A 95 0.47 -13.06 6.92
N ALA A 96 0.36 -13.48 8.19
CA ALA A 96 1.15 -14.59 8.73
C ALA A 96 0.97 -15.88 7.92
N GLY A 97 -0.23 -16.13 7.40
CA GLY A 97 -0.49 -17.32 6.58
C GLY A 97 0.25 -17.34 5.24
N ARG A 98 0.87 -16.22 4.85
CA ARG A 98 1.63 -16.09 3.60
C ARG A 98 3.13 -16.06 3.84
N ARG A 99 3.55 -15.95 5.08
CA ARG A 99 4.97 -15.96 5.46
C ARG A 99 5.37 -17.36 5.86
N SER A 100 5.80 -18.10 4.96
CA SER A 100 6.20 -19.47 5.25
C SER A 100 7.67 -19.69 4.91
#